data_26e84d720345a61daa98bf66bbe1a7e4
#
_entry.id   26e84d720345a61daa98bf66bbe1a7e4
#
_cell.length_a   1.000
_cell.length_b   1.000
_cell.length_c   1.000
_cell.angle_alpha   90.00
_cell.angle_beta   90.00
_cell.angle_gamma   90.00
#
_symmetry.space_group_name_H-M   'P 1'
#
loop_
_entity.id
_entity.type
_entity.pdbx_description
1 polymer ?
#
loop_
_entity_poly.entity_id
_entity_poly.type
_entity_poly.pdbx_seq_one_letter_code
_entity_poly.pdbx_strand_id
1 'polypeptide(L)'
;FKYRLSLRDKNNKAKYIDIGKFNDRYFVYTASAGIFTKASYSAPQNIKNLLGHFAYVLEGVKDLTQVKRMKLKIENEDEVIEGEYIFVAICNATSIGGVMTIDEGKVDFADGLFELLLIKYPKDLIELGIIINELTNQIYDKHIRLLKVSKLKISDSSDIDWSLDGEKEDGRKNMKFRVIHNAVKLVY
;
A
#
# COMPACT_ATOMS: atom_id res chain seq x y z
N PHE A 1 -10.83 -15.74 4.53
CA PHE A 1 -10.47 -14.43 5.13
C PHE A 1 -11.68 -13.91 5.88
N LYS A 2 -11.68 -13.93 7.23
CA LYS A 2 -12.67 -13.25 8.06
C LYS A 2 -12.13 -11.88 8.41
N TYR A 3 -12.37 -10.88 7.58
CA TYR A 3 -12.21 -9.50 8.01
C TYR A 3 -13.34 -9.18 8.98
N ARG A 4 -12.99 -9.07 10.26
CA ARG A 4 -13.89 -8.54 11.27
C ARG A 4 -13.75 -7.02 11.23
N LEU A 5 -14.44 -6.35 10.31
CA LEU A 5 -14.72 -4.93 10.43
C LEU A 5 -15.55 -4.73 11.71
N SER A 6 -14.87 -4.40 12.81
CA SER A 6 -15.53 -4.08 14.08
C SER A 6 -16.09 -2.66 14.00
N LEU A 7 -17.08 -2.46 13.16
CA LEU A 7 -17.86 -1.24 13.11
C LEU A 7 -19.13 -1.43 13.95
N ARG A 8 -18.99 -1.42 15.27
CA ARG A 8 -20.15 -1.39 16.17
C ARG A 8 -20.58 0.06 16.39
N ASP A 9 -21.48 0.54 15.56
CA ASP A 9 -22.31 1.69 15.91
C ASP A 9 -23.64 1.19 16.49
N LYS A 10 -24.00 1.61 17.71
CA LYS A 10 -25.18 1.13 18.45
C LYS A 10 -26.52 1.57 17.85
N ASN A 11 -26.53 2.30 16.73
CA ASN A 11 -27.71 2.96 16.17
C ASN A 11 -28.19 2.43 14.81
N ASN A 12 -27.79 1.23 14.37
CA ASN A 12 -28.24 0.63 13.09
C ASN A 12 -28.10 1.57 11.87
N LYS A 13 -27.09 2.42 11.83
CA LYS A 13 -26.83 3.31 10.71
C LYS A 13 -25.99 2.59 9.69
N ALA A 14 -26.46 2.55 8.45
CA ALA A 14 -25.65 2.10 7.33
C ALA A 14 -24.46 3.06 7.14
N LYS A 15 -23.27 2.52 7.01
CA LYS A 15 -22.07 3.27 6.58
C LYS A 15 -21.72 2.91 5.15
N TYR A 16 -21.34 3.91 4.37
CA TYR A 16 -20.77 3.69 3.05
C TYR A 16 -19.26 3.64 3.16
N ILE A 17 -18.64 2.86 2.29
CA ILE A 17 -17.19 2.82 2.11
C ILE A 17 -16.84 2.96 0.64
N ASP A 18 -15.67 3.52 0.41
CA ASP A 18 -15.08 3.63 -0.90
C ASP A 18 -14.39 2.33 -1.29
N ILE A 19 -14.34 2.05 -2.60
CA ILE A 19 -13.55 0.95 -3.13
C ILE A 19 -12.59 1.48 -4.21
N GLY A 20 -11.47 0.79 -4.39
CA GLY A 20 -10.54 1.07 -5.47
C GLY A 20 -10.90 0.29 -6.73
N LYS A 21 -10.78 0.93 -7.90
CA LYS A 21 -10.73 0.26 -9.18
C LYS A 21 -9.32 0.37 -9.74
N PHE A 22 -8.67 -0.79 -9.95
CA PHE A 22 -7.34 -0.90 -10.52
C PHE A 22 -7.45 -1.61 -11.86
N ASN A 23 -7.25 -0.89 -12.96
CA ASN A 23 -7.61 -1.33 -14.31
C ASN A 23 -9.08 -1.78 -14.38
N ASP A 24 -9.30 -3.09 -14.58
CA ASP A 24 -10.62 -3.71 -14.71
C ASP A 24 -11.08 -4.43 -13.44
N ARG A 25 -10.23 -4.47 -12.39
CA ARG A 25 -10.52 -5.15 -11.12
C ARG A 25 -10.83 -4.17 -10.01
N TYR A 26 -11.61 -4.62 -9.04
CA TYR A 26 -11.94 -3.87 -7.82
C TYR A 26 -11.19 -4.46 -6.63
N PHE A 27 -10.89 -3.60 -5.66
CA PHE A 27 -10.33 -3.98 -4.37
C PHE A 27 -10.89 -3.08 -3.27
N VAL A 28 -10.96 -3.58 -2.05
CA VAL A 28 -11.55 -2.87 -0.91
C VAL A 28 -10.47 -2.35 0.04
N TYR A 29 -9.41 -3.13 0.20
CA TYR A 29 -8.40 -2.90 1.21
C TYR A 29 -7.10 -2.31 0.64
N THR A 30 -6.44 -3.02 -0.27
CA THR A 30 -5.13 -2.60 -0.79
C THR A 30 -4.82 -3.15 -2.18
N ALA A 31 -4.18 -2.30 -2.99
CA ALA A 31 -3.44 -2.68 -4.17
C ALA A 31 -1.96 -2.37 -3.92
N SER A 32 -1.08 -3.37 -3.97
CA SER A 32 0.34 -3.18 -3.65
C SER A 32 1.27 -3.96 -4.57
N ALA A 33 2.51 -3.45 -4.73
CA ALA A 33 3.57 -4.11 -5.47
C ALA A 33 4.92 -3.95 -4.76
N GLY A 34 5.84 -4.86 -5.02
CA GLY A 34 7.20 -4.82 -4.50
C GLY A 34 7.53 -5.93 -3.51
N ILE A 35 8.47 -5.64 -2.61
CA ILE A 35 9.18 -6.66 -1.80
C ILE A 35 8.26 -7.54 -0.93
N PHE A 36 7.04 -7.09 -0.60
CA PHE A 36 6.12 -7.80 0.32
C PHE A 36 4.95 -8.50 -0.34
N THR A 37 4.74 -8.29 -1.63
CA THR A 37 3.58 -8.89 -2.31
C THR A 37 3.63 -10.41 -2.31
N LYS A 38 4.81 -11.01 -2.41
CA LYS A 38 4.98 -12.47 -2.32
C LYS A 38 4.81 -13.01 -0.90
N ALA A 39 5.21 -12.28 0.13
CA ALA A 39 5.06 -12.67 1.53
C ALA A 39 3.60 -12.70 1.98
N SER A 40 2.76 -11.84 1.41
CA SER A 40 1.31 -11.82 1.70
C SER A 40 0.60 -13.12 1.33
N TYR A 41 1.13 -13.88 0.35
CA TYR A 41 0.55 -15.18 -0.05
C TYR A 41 1.00 -16.35 0.80
N SER A 42 2.10 -16.21 1.56
CA SER A 42 2.78 -17.34 2.24
C SER A 42 2.88 -17.16 3.76
N ALA A 43 2.50 -16.01 4.31
CA ALA A 43 2.71 -15.73 5.73
C ALA A 43 1.69 -16.46 6.63
N PRO A 44 2.14 -17.15 7.70
CA PRO A 44 1.24 -17.69 8.70
C PRO A 44 0.43 -16.60 9.39
N GLN A 45 -0.86 -16.88 9.69
CA GLN A 45 -1.83 -15.94 10.29
C GLN A 45 -1.45 -15.37 11.67
N ASN A 46 -0.30 -15.74 12.25
CA ASN A 46 0.10 -15.42 13.63
C ASN A 46 1.16 -14.30 13.73
N ILE A 47 1.50 -13.61 12.65
CA ILE A 47 2.48 -12.52 12.72
C ILE A 47 1.80 -11.27 13.24
N LYS A 48 1.80 -11.09 14.56
CA LYS A 48 1.19 -9.95 15.26
C LYS A 48 1.96 -8.63 15.12
N ASN A 49 3.15 -8.63 14.53
CA ASN A 49 4.00 -7.44 14.33
C ASN A 49 4.64 -7.47 12.95
N LEU A 50 3.86 -7.17 11.92
CA LEU A 50 4.35 -7.14 10.54
C LEU A 50 5.37 -6.01 10.30
N LEU A 51 5.30 -4.89 11.04
CA LEU A 51 6.35 -3.85 11.01
C LEU A 51 7.70 -4.41 11.46
N GLY A 52 7.74 -5.18 12.55
CA GLY A 52 8.95 -5.88 12.98
C GLY A 52 9.42 -6.89 11.95
N HIS A 53 8.50 -7.57 11.28
CA HIS A 53 8.85 -8.52 10.22
C HIS A 53 9.40 -7.81 8.97
N PHE A 54 8.85 -6.65 8.61
CA PHE A 54 9.35 -5.81 7.52
C PHE A 54 10.77 -5.31 7.81
N ALA A 55 10.97 -4.70 8.97
CA ALA A 55 12.30 -4.29 9.42
C ALA A 55 13.25 -5.49 9.45
N TYR A 56 12.83 -6.63 9.99
CA TYR A 56 13.62 -7.85 10.05
C TYR A 56 14.00 -8.41 8.66
N VAL A 57 13.05 -8.38 7.70
CA VAL A 57 13.35 -8.79 6.31
C VAL A 57 14.35 -7.84 5.68
N LEU A 58 14.20 -6.53 5.90
CA LEU A 58 15.13 -5.54 5.37
C LEU A 58 16.49 -5.59 6.08
N GLU A 59 16.54 -5.82 7.39
CA GLU A 59 17.77 -6.04 8.14
C GLU A 59 18.52 -7.30 7.67
N GLY A 60 17.80 -8.31 7.19
CA GLY A 60 18.37 -9.53 6.60
C GLY A 60 18.95 -9.31 5.20
N VAL A 61 18.72 -8.18 4.56
CA VAL A 61 19.25 -7.85 3.24
C VAL A 61 20.74 -7.53 3.36
N LYS A 62 21.58 -8.49 2.96
CA LYS A 62 23.05 -8.31 2.90
C LYS A 62 23.50 -7.73 1.57
N ASP A 63 22.68 -7.83 0.55
CA ASP A 63 22.95 -7.37 -0.80
C ASP A 63 21.68 -6.79 -1.42
N LEU A 64 21.71 -5.50 -1.76
CA LEU A 64 20.57 -4.78 -2.35
C LEU A 64 20.17 -5.32 -3.73
N THR A 65 21.05 -6.04 -4.41
CA THR A 65 20.72 -6.67 -5.71
C THR A 65 19.63 -7.73 -5.60
N GLN A 66 19.40 -8.26 -4.38
CA GLN A 66 18.34 -9.23 -4.10
C GLN A 66 16.94 -8.55 -4.02
N VAL A 67 16.92 -7.24 -3.85
CA VAL A 67 15.69 -6.46 -3.76
C VAL A 67 15.27 -5.98 -5.15
N LYS A 68 14.10 -6.42 -5.61
CA LYS A 68 13.60 -6.02 -6.92
C LYS A 68 13.30 -4.52 -6.95
N ARG A 69 13.91 -3.82 -7.90
CA ARG A 69 13.76 -2.38 -8.12
C ARG A 69 12.59 -2.13 -9.05
N MET A 70 11.67 -1.27 -8.65
CA MET A 70 10.54 -0.81 -9.48
C MET A 70 10.84 0.60 -10.01
N LYS A 71 10.82 0.79 -11.32
CA LYS A 71 10.94 2.10 -11.96
C LYS A 71 9.55 2.58 -12.34
N LEU A 72 8.99 3.46 -11.53
CA LEU A 72 7.62 3.93 -11.68
C LEU A 72 7.59 5.40 -12.05
N LYS A 73 6.67 5.73 -12.95
CA LYS A 73 6.14 7.07 -13.15
C LYS A 73 4.68 7.06 -12.73
N ILE A 74 4.35 7.89 -11.75
CA ILE A 74 3.02 7.99 -11.15
C ILE A 74 2.51 9.40 -11.40
N GLU A 75 1.38 9.50 -12.08
CA GLU A 75 0.70 10.77 -12.36
C GLU A 75 -0.60 10.82 -11.58
N ASN A 76 -0.77 11.79 -10.71
CA ASN A 76 -2.02 12.14 -10.04
C ASN A 76 -2.54 13.48 -10.56
N GLU A 77 -3.52 14.07 -9.85
CA GLU A 77 -4.13 15.35 -10.26
C GLU A 77 -3.20 16.54 -10.00
N ASP A 78 -2.27 16.42 -9.06
CA ASP A 78 -1.47 17.53 -8.55
C ASP A 78 -0.02 17.50 -9.05
N GLU A 79 0.53 16.29 -9.23
CA GLU A 79 1.96 16.13 -9.53
C GLU A 79 2.28 14.87 -10.37
N VAL A 80 3.47 14.87 -10.94
CA VAL A 80 4.09 13.70 -11.57
C VAL A 80 5.28 13.27 -10.71
N ILE A 81 5.25 12.02 -10.23
CA ILE A 81 6.27 11.45 -9.38
C ILE A 81 7.01 10.38 -10.18
N GLU A 82 8.31 10.56 -10.38
CA GLU A 82 9.16 9.56 -11.01
C GLU A 82 10.24 9.10 -10.04
N GLY A 83 10.51 7.80 -10.04
CA GLY A 83 11.52 7.26 -9.15
C GLY A 83 11.66 5.75 -9.17
N GLU A 84 12.58 5.30 -8.33
CA GLU A 84 12.83 3.91 -8.07
C GLU A 84 12.35 3.54 -6.66
N TYR A 85 11.59 2.45 -6.57
CA TYR A 85 10.89 2.05 -5.35
C TYR A 85 11.12 0.57 -5.04
N ILE A 86 11.10 0.23 -3.75
CA ILE A 86 11.06 -1.16 -3.27
C ILE A 86 9.64 -1.61 -2.96
N PHE A 87 8.75 -0.65 -2.65
CA PHE A 87 7.36 -0.93 -2.31
C PHE A 87 6.46 0.24 -2.71
N VAL A 88 5.28 -0.10 -3.20
CA VAL A 88 4.17 0.82 -3.46
C VAL A 88 2.88 0.20 -2.99
N ALA A 89 2.01 0.98 -2.35
CA ALA A 89 0.66 0.56 -1.99
C ALA A 89 -0.34 1.69 -2.17
N ILE A 90 -1.52 1.33 -2.64
CA ILE A 90 -2.71 2.19 -2.71
C ILE A 90 -3.74 1.51 -1.80
N CYS A 91 -4.19 2.17 -0.76
CA CYS A 91 -5.05 1.52 0.24
C CYS A 91 -6.11 2.46 0.80
N ASN A 92 -7.21 1.86 1.24
CA ASN A 92 -8.25 2.49 2.05
C ASN A 92 -8.27 1.76 3.40
N ALA A 93 -7.24 2.02 4.23
CA ALA A 93 -7.02 1.24 5.44
C ALA A 93 -6.14 1.97 6.44
N THR A 94 -6.39 1.75 7.72
CA THR A 94 -5.52 2.21 8.82
C THR A 94 -4.24 1.37 8.97
N SER A 95 -4.15 0.26 8.23
CA SER A 95 -2.94 -0.58 8.20
C SER A 95 -2.67 -1.07 6.79
N ILE A 96 -1.50 -0.79 6.29
CA ILE A 96 -1.05 -1.15 4.94
C ILE A 96 -0.25 -2.44 5.01
N GLY A 97 -0.88 -3.54 4.54
CA GLY A 97 -0.23 -4.86 4.45
C GLY A 97 0.37 -5.35 5.77
N GLY A 98 -0.08 -4.79 6.92
CA GLY A 98 0.54 -4.98 8.22
C GLY A 98 1.95 -4.37 8.35
N VAL A 99 2.40 -3.64 7.35
CA VAL A 99 3.74 -3.01 7.30
C VAL A 99 3.72 -1.66 7.97
N MET A 100 2.60 -0.97 7.88
CA MET A 100 2.47 0.37 8.40
C MET A 100 1.08 0.58 8.99
N THR A 101 1.02 1.21 10.15
CA THR A 101 -0.22 1.69 10.74
C THR A 101 -0.32 3.18 10.46
N ILE A 102 -1.37 3.60 9.80
CA ILE A 102 -1.72 5.02 9.66
C ILE A 102 -2.59 5.38 10.86
N ASP A 103 -2.35 6.53 11.46
CA ASP A 103 -3.18 7.06 12.54
C ASP A 103 -4.66 6.98 12.15
N GLU A 104 -5.48 6.30 12.98
CA GLU A 104 -6.91 6.08 12.72
C GLU A 104 -7.67 7.40 12.50
N GLY A 105 -7.20 8.51 13.08
CA GLY A 105 -7.77 9.83 12.87
C GLY A 105 -7.47 10.44 11.50
N LYS A 106 -6.56 9.85 10.71
CA LYS A 106 -6.17 10.36 9.38
C LYS A 106 -6.82 9.62 8.21
N VAL A 107 -7.43 8.47 8.47
CA VAL A 107 -8.08 7.64 7.44
C VAL A 107 -9.59 7.77 7.57
N ASP A 108 -10.23 8.25 6.51
CA ASP A 108 -11.69 8.23 6.36
C ASP A 108 -12.03 7.29 5.20
N PHE A 109 -12.71 6.19 5.50
CA PHE A 109 -13.06 5.15 4.52
C PHE A 109 -14.07 5.60 3.45
N ALA A 110 -14.57 6.83 3.54
CA ALA A 110 -15.63 7.38 2.69
C ALA A 110 -15.37 8.85 2.29
N ASP A 111 -14.13 9.31 2.26
CA ASP A 111 -13.76 10.66 1.84
C ASP A 111 -13.49 10.81 0.34
N GLY A 112 -13.61 9.73 -0.43
CA GLY A 112 -13.31 9.70 -1.86
C GLY A 112 -11.82 9.62 -2.17
N LEU A 113 -10.98 9.38 -1.17
CA LEU A 113 -9.52 9.31 -1.30
C LEU A 113 -8.97 8.00 -0.76
N PHE A 114 -7.85 7.57 -1.32
CA PHE A 114 -7.05 6.46 -0.84
C PHE A 114 -5.65 6.95 -0.50
N GLU A 115 -4.97 6.26 0.39
CA GLU A 115 -3.59 6.52 0.74
C GLU A 115 -2.66 5.85 -0.27
N LEU A 116 -1.79 6.64 -0.92
CA LEU A 116 -0.67 6.17 -1.74
C LEU A 116 0.61 6.20 -0.90
N LEU A 117 1.13 5.02 -0.59
CA LEU A 117 2.42 4.85 0.07
C LEU A 117 3.49 4.50 -0.95
N LEU A 118 4.60 5.21 -0.92
CA LEU A 118 5.77 4.97 -1.75
C LEU A 118 7.00 4.82 -0.85
N ILE A 119 7.75 3.72 -0.98
CA ILE A 119 9.03 3.51 -0.30
C ILE A 119 10.13 3.43 -1.35
N LYS A 120 11.06 4.39 -1.31
CA LYS A 120 12.16 4.49 -2.27
C LYS A 120 13.09 3.28 -2.23
N TYR A 121 13.69 2.99 -3.37
CA TYR A 121 14.79 2.03 -3.44
C TYR A 121 16.03 2.65 -2.79
N PRO A 122 16.64 2.01 -1.76
CA PRO A 122 17.84 2.52 -1.12
C PRO A 122 19.05 2.41 -2.06
N LYS A 123 19.94 3.40 -2.02
CA LYS A 123 21.17 3.41 -2.80
C LYS A 123 22.24 2.48 -2.22
N ASP A 124 22.23 2.36 -0.89
CA ASP A 124 23.18 1.56 -0.12
C ASP A 124 22.54 1.04 1.19
N LEU A 125 23.30 0.27 1.97
CA LEU A 125 22.84 -0.28 3.23
C LEU A 125 22.62 0.78 4.31
N ILE A 126 23.28 1.93 4.21
CA ILE A 126 23.11 3.05 5.15
C ILE A 126 21.72 3.66 4.91
N GLU A 127 21.40 3.95 3.65
CA GLU A 127 20.07 4.48 3.27
C GLU A 127 18.97 3.47 3.60
N LEU A 128 19.23 2.15 3.45
CA LEU A 128 18.31 1.11 3.90
C LEU A 128 18.04 1.21 5.40
N GLY A 129 19.09 1.39 6.22
CA GLY A 129 18.94 1.60 7.68
C GLY A 129 18.09 2.84 8.01
N ILE A 130 18.25 3.92 7.24
CA ILE A 130 17.43 5.13 7.39
C ILE A 130 15.97 4.83 7.07
N ILE A 131 15.68 4.12 5.96
CA ILE A 131 14.32 3.72 5.59
C ILE A 131 13.67 2.86 6.68
N ILE A 132 14.42 1.92 7.26
CA ILE A 132 13.94 1.09 8.37
C ILE A 132 13.56 1.95 9.57
N ASN A 133 14.40 2.94 9.91
CA ASN A 133 14.13 3.87 10.99
C ASN A 133 12.91 4.76 10.71
N GLU A 134 12.79 5.31 9.49
CA GLU A 134 11.63 6.10 9.06
C GLU A 134 10.33 5.26 9.16
N LEU A 135 10.34 3.99 8.70
CA LEU A 135 9.21 3.09 8.82
C LEU A 135 8.83 2.81 10.27
N THR A 136 9.81 2.49 11.10
CA THR A 136 9.60 2.13 12.50
C THR A 136 8.99 3.29 13.29
N ASN A 137 9.41 4.52 12.98
CA ASN A 137 8.97 5.73 13.66
C ASN A 137 7.84 6.47 12.92
N GLN A 138 7.31 5.90 11.83
CA GLN A 138 6.24 6.49 11.01
C GLN A 138 6.60 7.90 10.51
N ILE A 139 7.84 8.07 10.09
CA ILE A 139 8.35 9.32 9.52
C ILE A 139 8.13 9.27 7.99
N TYR A 140 7.34 10.22 7.50
CA TYR A 140 7.04 10.36 6.06
C TYR A 140 7.78 11.59 5.53
N ASP A 141 8.99 11.39 5.01
CA ASP A 141 9.84 12.48 4.56
C ASP A 141 10.55 12.09 3.24
N LYS A 142 11.85 11.92 3.28
CA LYS A 142 12.69 11.80 2.09
C LYS A 142 12.53 10.47 1.35
N HIS A 143 12.42 9.37 2.10
CA HIS A 143 12.44 8.01 1.53
C HIS A 143 11.06 7.36 1.50
N ILE A 144 10.16 7.83 2.33
CA ILE A 144 8.79 7.35 2.43
C ILE A 144 7.83 8.50 2.17
N ARG A 145 6.98 8.34 1.16
CA ARG A 145 5.91 9.32 0.89
C ARG A 145 4.57 8.69 1.13
N LEU A 146 3.70 9.44 1.80
CA LEU A 146 2.31 9.11 2.01
C LEU A 146 1.46 10.26 1.46
N LEU A 147 0.60 9.98 0.47
CA LEU A 147 -0.22 10.97 -0.23
C LEU A 147 -1.66 10.48 -0.25
N LYS A 148 -2.63 11.41 -0.26
CA LYS A 148 -4.03 11.10 -0.55
C LYS A 148 -4.30 11.28 -2.04
N VAL A 149 -5.00 10.31 -2.65
CA VAL A 149 -5.23 10.27 -4.10
C VAL A 149 -6.64 9.76 -4.43
N SER A 150 -7.28 10.36 -5.42
CA SER A 150 -8.57 9.91 -5.95
C SER A 150 -8.40 9.09 -7.23
N LYS A 151 -7.37 9.39 -8.01
CA LYS A 151 -7.02 8.69 -9.25
C LYS A 151 -5.53 8.76 -9.53
N LEU A 152 -5.01 7.73 -10.22
CA LEU A 152 -3.62 7.63 -10.64
C LEU A 152 -3.52 7.03 -12.03
N LYS A 153 -2.48 7.44 -12.75
CA LYS A 153 -1.89 6.67 -13.84
C LYS A 153 -0.50 6.22 -13.41
N ILE A 154 -0.21 4.95 -13.56
CA ILE A 154 1.07 4.36 -13.17
C ILE A 154 1.69 3.74 -14.41
N SER A 155 2.89 4.18 -14.76
CA SER A 155 3.71 3.56 -15.79
C SER A 155 4.85 2.81 -15.12
N ASP A 156 4.97 1.52 -15.41
CA ASP A 156 5.96 0.61 -14.84
C ASP A 156 6.81 0.00 -15.96
N SER A 157 8.12 0.22 -15.90
CA SER A 157 9.08 -0.38 -16.82
C SER A 157 9.68 -1.69 -16.28
N SER A 158 9.29 -2.11 -15.08
CA SER A 158 9.90 -3.22 -14.33
C SER A 158 9.12 -4.53 -14.44
N ASP A 159 7.91 -4.50 -15.02
CA ASP A 159 7.01 -5.65 -15.21
C ASP A 159 6.81 -6.45 -13.91
N ILE A 160 6.33 -5.76 -12.87
CA ILE A 160 6.14 -6.32 -11.54
C ILE A 160 4.66 -6.63 -11.32
N ASP A 161 4.39 -7.83 -10.82
CA ASP A 161 3.05 -8.22 -10.41
C ASP A 161 2.58 -7.41 -9.20
N TRP A 162 1.30 -7.13 -9.19
CA TRP A 162 0.59 -6.48 -8.10
C TRP A 162 -0.18 -7.49 -7.25
N SER A 163 -0.54 -7.08 -6.05
CA SER A 163 -1.46 -7.78 -5.16
C SER A 163 -2.68 -6.89 -4.93
N LEU A 164 -3.86 -7.39 -5.24
CA LEU A 164 -5.14 -6.74 -4.94
C LEU A 164 -5.86 -7.54 -3.85
N ASP A 165 -5.99 -6.96 -2.67
CA ASP A 165 -6.57 -7.62 -1.48
C ASP A 165 -5.99 -9.01 -1.19
N GLY A 166 -4.70 -9.21 -1.52
CA GLY A 166 -3.99 -10.48 -1.34
C GLY A 166 -4.03 -11.40 -2.56
N GLU A 167 -4.76 -11.08 -3.62
CA GLU A 167 -4.77 -11.85 -4.86
C GLU A 167 -3.81 -11.28 -5.90
N LYS A 168 -3.19 -12.16 -6.69
CA LYS A 168 -2.27 -11.75 -7.73
C LYS A 168 -2.99 -11.00 -8.86
N GLU A 169 -2.41 -9.89 -9.30
CA GLU A 169 -2.73 -9.18 -10.53
C GLU A 169 -1.46 -9.06 -11.36
N ASP A 170 -1.51 -9.50 -12.61
CA ASP A 170 -0.36 -9.42 -13.51
C ASP A 170 0.03 -7.97 -13.79
N GLY A 171 1.34 -7.71 -13.75
CA GLY A 171 1.91 -6.41 -14.04
C GLY A 171 1.62 -5.98 -15.48
N ARG A 172 1.43 -4.68 -15.68
CA ARG A 172 1.23 -4.06 -17.00
C ARG A 172 2.07 -2.80 -17.08
N LYS A 173 2.54 -2.46 -18.27
CA LYS A 173 3.31 -1.22 -18.49
C LYS A 173 2.55 0.05 -18.09
N ASN A 174 1.24 0.05 -18.27
CA ASN A 174 0.38 1.19 -17.94
C ASN A 174 -0.81 0.69 -17.13
N MET A 175 -1.01 1.27 -15.97
CA MET A 175 -2.08 0.94 -15.05
C MET A 175 -2.85 2.21 -14.67
N LYS A 176 -4.11 2.04 -14.37
CA LYS A 176 -4.98 3.13 -13.93
C LYS A 176 -5.66 2.75 -12.62
N PHE A 177 -5.64 3.66 -11.68
CA PHE A 177 -6.39 3.57 -10.44
C PHE A 177 -7.39 4.71 -10.35
N ARG A 178 -8.54 4.43 -9.76
CA ARG A 178 -9.50 5.45 -9.31
C ARG A 178 -10.32 4.95 -8.15
N VAL A 179 -10.72 5.86 -7.30
CA VAL A 179 -11.70 5.62 -6.23
C VAL A 179 -13.10 5.56 -6.82
N ILE A 180 -13.93 4.64 -6.32
CA ILE A 180 -15.38 4.62 -6.50
C ILE A 180 -15.98 5.01 -5.15
N HIS A 181 -16.34 6.27 -5.05
CA HIS A 181 -16.83 6.87 -3.81
C HIS A 181 -18.17 6.28 -3.38
N ASN A 182 -18.34 6.01 -2.07
CA ASN A 182 -19.56 5.47 -1.46
C ASN A 182 -20.11 4.21 -2.17
N ALA A 183 -19.20 3.35 -2.66
CA ALA A 183 -19.56 2.23 -3.53
C ALA A 183 -20.23 1.07 -2.80
N VAL A 184 -19.92 0.86 -1.53
CA VAL A 184 -20.42 -0.27 -0.74
C VAL A 184 -21.13 0.25 0.50
N LYS A 185 -22.37 -0.20 0.70
CA LYS A 185 -23.15 0.06 1.89
C LYS A 185 -22.96 -1.08 2.89
N LEU A 186 -22.37 -0.79 4.03
CA LEU A 186 -22.26 -1.72 5.14
C LEU A 186 -23.48 -1.58 6.06
N VAL A 187 -24.15 -2.71 6.32
CA VAL A 187 -25.27 -2.80 7.27
C VAL A 187 -24.82 -3.74 8.39
N TYR A 188 -24.90 -3.32 9.65
CA TYR A 188 -24.48 -4.10 10.84
C TYR A 188 -25.37 -3.84 12.06
#